data_32f7bd5e9d080eef1f188508bc9033c4
#
_entry.id   32f7bd5e9d080eef1f188508bc9033c4
#
_cell.length_a   1.000
_cell.length_b   1.000
_cell.length_c   1.000
_cell.angle_alpha   90.00
_cell.angle_beta   90.00
_cell.angle_gamma   90.00
#
_symmetry.space_group_name_H-M   'P 1'
#
loop_
_entity.id
_entity.type
_entity.pdbx_description
1 polymer ?
#
loop_
_entity_poly.entity_id
_entity_poly.type
_entity_poly.pdbx_seq_one_letter_code
_entity_poly.pdbx_strand_id
1 'polypeptide(L)'
;MEILLTLSVAIFAGLMLSRLAKKLKLPAVTAYLIAGVLIGPFVLGKLGVAGLGFIESDIISGKYSLLSDIALGFIAFAIGNEFRLAQLKKIGKQATVIGIFQAVFTTLLVDAALIGVHLIIGDKLPLPAAIVLGAVAAATAPAATLMVVRQYKAKGPVTDVLLPVVALDDAVGLIVFSISYGIAKAFINGKISIISVLVEPVLEVVLSLILGFVVGAIFTFFEKFFHSRSKRLAMSVAFVLATVGISKLSYTLPIAGGIHLAISPLLTCMMLGTIFCNMCDFSENLMDRLDRWTAPLFILFFVISGAEFELSILGNITIVIIGVIYILVRCLGKYLGARISSQMVKSDPNIIKYLGITLFPQAGVALGMAIKAKEMGTVNGTDIGEIVANITLFAVLIYELVGPMLTKISLLKAGEIDPEGAVSARQKKEKQV
;
A
#
# COMPACT_ATOMS: atom_id res chain seq x y z
N MET A 1 5.98 -7.22 28.68
CA MET A 1 7.46 -7.08 28.66
C MET A 1 8.02 -7.56 27.32
N GLU A 2 7.65 -8.76 26.86
CA GLU A 2 8.09 -9.37 25.59
C GLU A 2 7.88 -8.48 24.35
N ILE A 3 6.70 -7.84 24.22
CA ILE A 3 6.39 -6.93 23.10
C ILE A 3 7.45 -5.82 22.97
N LEU A 4 7.83 -5.19 24.08
CA LEU A 4 8.80 -4.10 24.06
C LEU A 4 10.18 -4.58 23.60
N LEU A 5 10.59 -5.78 24.03
CA LEU A 5 11.85 -6.37 23.57
C LEU A 5 11.79 -6.72 22.08
N THR A 6 10.72 -7.35 21.61
CA THR A 6 10.53 -7.67 20.18
C THR A 6 10.56 -6.41 19.32
N LEU A 7 9.87 -5.34 19.73
CA LEU A 7 9.89 -4.05 19.00
C LEU A 7 11.27 -3.40 19.00
N SER A 8 12.00 -3.48 20.12
CA SER A 8 13.38 -2.98 20.19
C SER A 8 14.32 -3.73 19.25
N VAL A 9 14.22 -5.07 19.23
CA VAL A 9 14.98 -5.92 18.31
C VAL A 9 14.59 -5.63 16.86
N ALA A 10 13.30 -5.42 16.58
CA ALA A 10 12.80 -5.09 15.25
C ALA A 10 13.41 -3.78 14.70
N ILE A 11 13.37 -2.71 15.50
CA ILE A 11 13.99 -1.43 15.12
C ILE A 11 15.48 -1.59 14.93
N PHE A 12 16.18 -2.28 15.86
CA PHE A 12 17.61 -2.47 15.79
C PHE A 12 18.02 -3.28 14.56
N ALA A 13 17.37 -4.41 14.29
CA ALA A 13 17.61 -5.24 13.12
C ALA A 13 17.38 -4.47 11.82
N GLY A 14 16.25 -3.74 11.73
CA GLY A 14 15.94 -2.88 10.60
C GLY A 14 17.03 -1.84 10.33
N LEU A 15 17.48 -1.13 11.37
CA LEU A 15 18.55 -0.14 11.28
C LEU A 15 19.89 -0.76 10.85
N MET A 16 20.26 -1.92 11.40
CA MET A 16 21.52 -2.59 11.04
C MET A 16 21.51 -3.06 9.59
N LEU A 17 20.42 -3.71 9.15
CA LEU A 17 20.29 -4.13 7.76
C LEU A 17 20.23 -2.94 6.80
N SER A 18 19.63 -1.82 7.19
CA SER A 18 19.59 -0.62 6.34
C SER A 18 20.98 -0.04 6.04
N ARG A 19 21.94 -0.19 6.97
CA ARG A 19 23.35 0.15 6.72
C ARG A 19 23.99 -0.75 5.66
N LEU A 20 23.69 -2.06 5.71
CA LEU A 20 24.17 -3.00 4.71
C LEU A 20 23.54 -2.73 3.35
N ALA A 21 22.22 -2.50 3.30
CA ALA A 21 21.50 -2.11 2.10
C ALA A 21 22.07 -0.85 1.44
N LYS A 22 22.47 0.15 2.24
CA LYS A 22 23.11 1.36 1.73
C LYS A 22 24.42 1.04 0.99
N LYS A 23 25.26 0.11 1.51
CA LYS A 23 26.48 -0.35 0.83
C LYS A 23 26.15 -1.05 -0.49
N LEU A 24 25.05 -1.79 -0.54
CA LEU A 24 24.54 -2.49 -1.74
C LEU A 24 23.73 -1.57 -2.67
N LYS A 25 23.61 -0.28 -2.33
CA LYS A 25 22.79 0.71 -3.06
C LYS A 25 21.30 0.33 -3.16
N LEU A 26 20.78 -0.44 -2.20
CA LEU A 26 19.37 -0.81 -2.09
C LEU A 26 18.57 0.23 -1.29
N PRO A 27 17.24 0.36 -1.51
CA PRO A 27 16.37 1.14 -0.65
C PRO A 27 16.34 0.61 0.78
N ALA A 28 16.14 1.50 1.76
CA ALA A 28 16.05 1.12 3.17
C ALA A 28 14.83 0.22 3.44
N VAL A 29 13.73 0.44 2.72
CA VAL A 29 12.50 -0.37 2.82
C VAL A 29 12.79 -1.85 2.58
N THR A 30 13.50 -2.18 1.51
CA THR A 30 13.88 -3.57 1.21
C THR A 30 14.67 -4.21 2.37
N ALA A 31 15.55 -3.43 3.02
CA ALA A 31 16.29 -3.92 4.18
C ALA A 31 15.40 -4.15 5.40
N TYR A 32 14.40 -3.28 5.64
CA TYR A 32 13.45 -3.44 6.75
C TYR A 32 12.59 -4.69 6.56
N LEU A 33 12.13 -4.95 5.35
CA LEU A 33 11.38 -6.18 5.02
C LEU A 33 12.23 -7.43 5.23
N ILE A 34 13.47 -7.43 4.71
CA ILE A 34 14.42 -8.55 4.93
C ILE A 34 14.68 -8.74 6.43
N ALA A 35 14.83 -7.64 7.21
CA ALA A 35 14.98 -7.73 8.66
C ALA A 35 13.78 -8.44 9.28
N GLY A 36 12.56 -8.09 8.85
CA GLY A 36 11.33 -8.72 9.31
C GLY A 36 11.28 -10.23 9.01
N VAL A 37 11.62 -10.62 7.78
CA VAL A 37 11.72 -12.05 7.42
C VAL A 37 12.72 -12.79 8.32
N LEU A 38 13.90 -12.20 8.56
CA LEU A 38 14.95 -12.83 9.37
C LEU A 38 14.59 -12.96 10.85
N ILE A 39 13.91 -11.97 11.45
CA ILE A 39 13.45 -12.03 12.83
C ILE A 39 12.02 -12.55 12.96
N GLY A 40 11.41 -12.93 11.84
CA GLY A 40 10.06 -13.47 11.74
C GLY A 40 9.93 -14.91 12.25
N PRO A 41 8.68 -15.42 12.25
CA PRO A 41 8.32 -16.73 12.81
C PRO A 41 9.08 -17.91 12.18
N PHE A 42 9.48 -17.77 10.92
CA PHE A 42 10.08 -18.87 10.17
C PHE A 42 11.61 -18.96 10.29
N VAL A 43 12.27 -17.93 10.87
CA VAL A 43 13.73 -17.90 11.05
C VAL A 43 14.06 -17.75 12.54
N LEU A 44 14.31 -16.55 13.06
CA LEU A 44 14.68 -16.36 14.47
C LEU A 44 13.51 -16.58 15.44
N GLY A 45 12.29 -16.20 15.07
CA GLY A 45 11.09 -16.44 15.86
C GLY A 45 10.81 -17.93 16.12
N LYS A 46 11.28 -18.83 15.22
CA LYS A 46 11.20 -20.28 15.39
C LYS A 46 11.97 -20.81 16.60
N LEU A 47 12.97 -20.05 17.08
CA LEU A 47 13.71 -20.42 18.29
C LEU A 47 12.87 -20.32 19.58
N GLY A 48 11.70 -19.65 19.51
CA GLY A 48 10.77 -19.53 20.65
C GLY A 48 11.32 -18.69 21.81
N VAL A 49 12.41 -17.94 21.61
CA VAL A 49 13.00 -17.12 22.67
C VAL A 49 12.23 -15.81 22.76
N ALA A 50 11.57 -15.59 23.88
CA ALA A 50 10.77 -14.40 24.13
C ALA A 50 11.57 -13.10 23.90
N GLY A 51 11.04 -12.22 23.05
CA GLY A 51 11.65 -10.92 22.75
C GLY A 51 12.78 -10.92 21.71
N LEU A 52 13.25 -12.08 21.22
CA LEU A 52 14.31 -12.17 20.24
C LEU A 52 13.80 -12.01 18.80
N GLY A 53 12.51 -12.30 18.56
CA GLY A 53 11.88 -12.19 17.24
C GLY A 53 10.36 -12.25 17.34
N PHE A 54 9.68 -12.24 16.20
CA PHE A 54 8.24 -12.40 16.13
C PHE A 54 7.86 -13.87 16.19
N ILE A 55 6.95 -14.21 17.09
CA ILE A 55 6.42 -15.56 17.25
C ILE A 55 5.17 -15.71 16.39
N GLU A 56 4.97 -16.88 15.79
CA GLU A 56 3.86 -17.14 14.87
C GLU A 56 2.48 -16.87 15.50
N SER A 57 2.26 -17.27 16.74
CA SER A 57 1.03 -17.01 17.48
C SER A 57 0.72 -15.52 17.66
N ASP A 58 1.76 -14.69 17.82
CA ASP A 58 1.62 -13.23 17.99
C ASP A 58 1.28 -12.55 16.66
N ILE A 59 1.81 -13.04 15.54
CA ILE A 59 1.49 -12.57 14.20
C ILE A 59 0.05 -12.96 13.83
N ILE A 60 -0.30 -14.23 13.98
CA ILE A 60 -1.65 -14.75 13.67
C ILE A 60 -2.73 -14.04 14.51
N SER A 61 -2.46 -13.78 15.79
CA SER A 61 -3.39 -13.06 16.67
C SER A 61 -3.53 -11.56 16.34
N GLY A 62 -2.73 -11.02 15.42
CA GLY A 62 -2.74 -9.61 15.07
C GLY A 62 -2.24 -8.70 16.20
N LYS A 63 -1.40 -9.20 17.10
CA LYS A 63 -0.89 -8.45 18.26
C LYS A 63 -0.18 -7.15 17.89
N TYR A 64 0.40 -7.07 16.69
CA TYR A 64 1.12 -5.92 16.18
C TYR A 64 0.30 -5.09 15.16
N SER A 65 -0.92 -5.51 14.81
CA SER A 65 -1.75 -4.86 13.79
C SER A 65 -2.03 -3.39 14.09
N LEU A 66 -2.22 -3.04 15.38
CA LEU A 66 -2.42 -1.66 15.80
C LEU A 66 -1.26 -0.75 15.39
N LEU A 67 -0.01 -1.23 15.49
CA LEU A 67 1.17 -0.46 15.08
C LEU A 67 1.21 -0.27 13.56
N SER A 68 0.87 -1.32 12.81
CA SER A 68 0.77 -1.26 11.35
C SER A 68 -0.32 -0.29 10.91
N ASP A 69 -1.49 -0.30 11.54
CA ASP A 69 -2.58 0.62 11.26
C ASP A 69 -2.21 2.08 11.51
N ILE A 70 -1.57 2.35 12.64
CA ILE A 70 -1.08 3.68 12.99
C ILE A 70 -0.06 4.16 11.95
N ALA A 71 0.92 3.32 11.62
CA ALA A 71 1.95 3.65 10.63
C ALA A 71 1.34 3.93 9.25
N LEU A 72 0.38 3.09 8.80
CA LEU A 72 -0.36 3.31 7.56
C LEU A 72 -1.14 4.62 7.57
N GLY A 73 -1.76 4.98 8.70
CA GLY A 73 -2.45 6.26 8.86
C GLY A 73 -1.51 7.46 8.65
N PHE A 74 -0.30 7.42 9.22
CA PHE A 74 0.71 8.46 9.02
C PHE A 74 1.27 8.47 7.60
N ILE A 75 1.47 7.31 6.98
CA ILE A 75 1.89 7.19 5.58
C ILE A 75 0.84 7.83 4.68
N ALA A 76 -0.44 7.50 4.88
CA ALA A 76 -1.55 8.05 4.11
C ALA A 76 -1.69 9.57 4.29
N PHE A 77 -1.58 10.07 5.53
CA PHE A 77 -1.54 11.50 5.82
C PHE A 77 -0.39 12.20 5.08
N ALA A 78 0.78 11.58 5.07
CA ALA A 78 1.95 12.08 4.38
C ALA A 78 1.76 12.13 2.86
N ILE A 79 1.15 11.11 2.26
CA ILE A 79 0.80 11.09 0.83
C ILE A 79 -0.21 12.20 0.53
N GLY A 80 -1.25 12.34 1.35
CA GLY A 80 -2.25 13.40 1.20
C GLY A 80 -1.63 14.80 1.26
N ASN A 81 -0.62 15.01 2.09
CA ASN A 81 0.07 16.30 2.19
C ASN A 81 0.89 16.67 0.95
N GLU A 82 1.16 15.73 0.05
CA GLU A 82 1.77 16.03 -1.27
C GLU A 82 0.72 16.53 -2.28
N PHE A 83 -0.60 16.42 -1.99
CA PHE A 83 -1.68 16.79 -2.91
C PHE A 83 -2.04 18.28 -2.85
N ARG A 84 -1.13 19.12 -3.30
CA ARG A 84 -1.38 20.56 -3.40
C ARG A 84 -2.31 20.86 -4.57
N LEU A 85 -3.40 21.59 -4.32
CA LEU A 85 -4.39 21.96 -5.34
C LEU A 85 -3.76 22.65 -6.56
N ALA A 86 -2.71 23.46 -6.35
CA ALA A 86 -1.99 24.10 -7.43
C ALA A 86 -1.35 23.09 -8.40
N GLN A 87 -0.76 22.00 -7.87
CA GLN A 87 -0.20 20.93 -8.68
C GLN A 87 -1.31 20.05 -9.28
N LEU A 88 -2.32 19.68 -8.47
CA LEU A 88 -3.45 18.87 -8.94
C LEU A 88 -4.22 19.52 -10.09
N LYS A 89 -4.40 20.83 -10.09
CA LYS A 89 -5.01 21.55 -11.23
C LYS A 89 -4.20 21.38 -12.51
N LYS A 90 -2.88 21.25 -12.41
CA LYS A 90 -1.98 21.11 -13.57
C LYS A 90 -1.91 19.67 -14.10
N ILE A 91 -1.89 18.68 -13.21
CA ILE A 91 -1.64 17.25 -13.54
C ILE A 91 -2.85 16.33 -13.31
N GLY A 92 -3.91 16.82 -12.66
CA GLY A 92 -5.03 16.00 -12.18
C GLY A 92 -5.73 15.21 -13.28
N LYS A 93 -6.00 15.81 -14.44
CA LYS A 93 -6.58 15.09 -15.58
C LYS A 93 -5.68 13.94 -16.04
N GLN A 94 -4.37 14.21 -16.10
CA GLN A 94 -3.37 13.20 -16.48
C GLN A 94 -3.32 12.05 -15.47
N ALA A 95 -3.20 12.37 -14.19
CA ALA A 95 -3.15 11.37 -13.11
C ALA A 95 -4.44 10.54 -13.03
N THR A 96 -5.61 11.17 -13.20
CA THR A 96 -6.90 10.48 -13.18
C THR A 96 -7.05 9.49 -14.33
N VAL A 97 -6.74 9.92 -15.56
CA VAL A 97 -6.83 9.03 -16.73
C VAL A 97 -5.85 7.87 -16.60
N ILE A 98 -4.61 8.14 -16.18
CA ILE A 98 -3.59 7.11 -16.01
C ILE A 98 -3.99 6.16 -14.88
N GLY A 99 -4.39 6.67 -13.71
CA GLY A 99 -4.75 5.86 -12.53
C GLY A 99 -5.90 4.90 -12.84
N ILE A 100 -7.01 5.42 -13.37
CA ILE A 100 -8.18 4.59 -13.70
C ILE A 100 -7.86 3.58 -14.79
N PHE A 101 -7.30 4.04 -15.92
CA PHE A 101 -7.07 3.17 -17.07
C PHE A 101 -6.10 2.04 -16.73
N GLN A 102 -4.95 2.33 -16.08
CA GLN A 102 -3.96 1.31 -15.78
C GLN A 102 -4.47 0.28 -14.76
N ALA A 103 -5.30 0.68 -13.77
CA ALA A 103 -5.90 -0.23 -12.82
C ALA A 103 -6.86 -1.21 -13.49
N VAL A 104 -7.81 -0.68 -14.27
CA VAL A 104 -8.79 -1.49 -15.03
C VAL A 104 -8.10 -2.38 -16.06
N PHE A 105 -7.14 -1.84 -16.82
CA PHE A 105 -6.38 -2.61 -17.82
C PHE A 105 -5.61 -3.76 -17.17
N THR A 106 -4.98 -3.52 -16.03
CA THR A 106 -4.25 -4.55 -15.28
C THR A 106 -5.18 -5.65 -14.80
N THR A 107 -6.34 -5.29 -14.24
CA THR A 107 -7.36 -6.26 -13.83
C THR A 107 -7.78 -7.15 -14.99
N LEU A 108 -8.21 -6.55 -16.11
CA LEU A 108 -8.68 -7.31 -17.27
C LEU A 108 -7.60 -8.22 -17.88
N LEU A 109 -6.35 -7.76 -17.89
CA LEU A 109 -5.24 -8.56 -18.41
C LEU A 109 -4.93 -9.75 -17.49
N VAL A 110 -4.95 -9.56 -16.17
CA VAL A 110 -4.74 -10.63 -15.20
C VAL A 110 -5.92 -11.58 -15.18
N ASP A 111 -7.16 -11.10 -15.26
CA ASP A 111 -8.36 -11.93 -15.40
C ASP A 111 -8.24 -12.83 -16.63
N ALA A 112 -7.93 -12.26 -17.80
CA ALA A 112 -7.78 -13.03 -19.03
C ALA A 112 -6.71 -14.13 -18.91
N ALA A 113 -5.58 -13.82 -18.30
CA ALA A 113 -4.50 -14.79 -18.11
C ALA A 113 -4.87 -15.88 -17.10
N LEU A 114 -5.45 -15.53 -15.94
CA LEU A 114 -5.80 -16.49 -14.91
C LEU A 114 -7.03 -17.33 -15.28
N ILE A 115 -7.99 -16.77 -16.02
CA ILE A 115 -9.07 -17.57 -16.64
C ILE A 115 -8.48 -18.57 -17.64
N GLY A 116 -7.49 -18.15 -18.44
CA GLY A 116 -6.75 -19.08 -19.31
C GLY A 116 -6.06 -20.19 -18.52
N VAL A 117 -5.47 -19.87 -17.37
CA VAL A 117 -4.90 -20.89 -16.47
C VAL A 117 -5.98 -21.81 -15.91
N HIS A 118 -7.13 -21.27 -15.48
CA HIS A 118 -8.29 -22.06 -15.04
C HIS A 118 -8.72 -23.10 -16.09
N LEU A 119 -8.81 -22.70 -17.36
CA LEU A 119 -9.18 -23.61 -18.43
C LEU A 119 -8.20 -24.78 -18.63
N ILE A 120 -6.94 -24.61 -18.20
CA ILE A 120 -5.89 -25.66 -18.33
C ILE A 120 -5.86 -26.55 -17.08
N ILE A 121 -5.94 -25.99 -15.87
CA ILE A 121 -5.74 -26.73 -14.62
C ILE A 121 -7.01 -27.01 -13.83
N GLY A 122 -8.16 -26.48 -14.29
CA GLY A 122 -9.48 -26.70 -13.70
C GLY A 122 -9.60 -26.21 -12.26
N ASP A 123 -10.14 -27.05 -11.39
CA ASP A 123 -10.46 -26.72 -9.99
C ASP A 123 -9.25 -26.38 -9.10
N LYS A 124 -8.01 -26.57 -9.58
CA LYS A 124 -6.81 -26.08 -8.84
C LYS A 124 -6.73 -24.55 -8.80
N LEU A 125 -7.38 -23.86 -9.73
CA LEU A 125 -7.62 -22.42 -9.69
C LEU A 125 -9.07 -22.16 -10.08
N PRO A 126 -10.04 -22.21 -9.16
CA PRO A 126 -11.45 -21.97 -9.46
C PRO A 126 -11.68 -20.61 -10.12
N LEU A 127 -12.64 -20.53 -11.04
CA LEU A 127 -12.96 -19.30 -11.77
C LEU A 127 -13.22 -18.09 -10.86
N PRO A 128 -13.95 -18.21 -9.73
CA PRO A 128 -14.10 -17.10 -8.79
C PRO A 128 -12.77 -16.60 -8.21
N ALA A 129 -11.82 -17.50 -7.93
CA ALA A 129 -10.49 -17.11 -7.44
C ALA A 129 -9.70 -16.33 -8.51
N ALA A 130 -9.77 -16.76 -9.78
CA ALA A 130 -9.12 -16.06 -10.89
C ALA A 130 -9.63 -14.64 -11.04
N ILE A 131 -10.96 -14.42 -11.02
CA ILE A 131 -11.61 -13.09 -11.12
C ILE A 131 -11.23 -12.18 -9.95
N VAL A 132 -11.19 -12.70 -8.72
CA VAL A 132 -10.81 -11.91 -7.54
C VAL A 132 -9.33 -11.55 -7.58
N LEU A 133 -8.45 -12.45 -8.00
CA LEU A 133 -7.02 -12.16 -8.16
C LEU A 133 -6.75 -11.07 -9.20
N GLY A 134 -7.51 -11.04 -10.30
CA GLY A 134 -7.41 -9.94 -11.26
C GLY A 134 -7.72 -8.58 -10.66
N ALA A 135 -8.74 -8.50 -9.81
CA ALA A 135 -9.06 -7.26 -9.11
C ALA A 135 -8.00 -6.89 -8.05
N VAL A 136 -7.48 -7.87 -7.31
CA VAL A 136 -6.37 -7.65 -6.37
C VAL A 136 -5.14 -7.09 -7.09
N ALA A 137 -4.94 -7.46 -8.36
CA ALA A 137 -3.83 -6.96 -9.18
C ALA A 137 -3.88 -5.45 -9.46
N ALA A 138 -5.04 -4.80 -9.33
CA ALA A 138 -5.17 -3.35 -9.48
C ALA A 138 -4.41 -2.58 -8.40
N ALA A 139 -4.37 -3.06 -7.16
CA ALA A 139 -3.79 -2.35 -6.02
C ALA A 139 -2.29 -2.11 -6.16
N THR A 140 -1.82 -0.93 -5.74
CA THR A 140 -0.41 -0.53 -5.67
C THR A 140 -0.06 -0.14 -4.24
N ALA A 141 1.16 -0.45 -3.77
CA ALA A 141 1.61 -0.09 -2.43
C ALA A 141 2.11 1.36 -2.36
N PRO A 142 1.36 2.29 -1.78
CA PRO A 142 1.81 3.69 -1.70
C PRO A 142 2.99 3.86 -0.76
N ALA A 143 3.04 3.08 0.34
CA ALA A 143 4.06 3.20 1.37
C ALA A 143 5.49 2.96 0.84
N ALA A 144 5.69 1.84 0.13
CA ALA A 144 6.98 1.47 -0.42
C ALA A 144 7.50 2.51 -1.43
N THR A 145 6.61 2.96 -2.32
CA THR A 145 6.91 3.98 -3.33
C THR A 145 7.25 5.33 -2.71
N LEU A 146 6.43 5.81 -1.75
CA LEU A 146 6.66 7.06 -1.03
C LEU A 146 8.01 7.05 -0.30
N MET A 147 8.35 5.95 0.36
CA MET A 147 9.62 5.84 1.09
C MET A 147 10.83 5.95 0.15
N VAL A 148 10.76 5.38 -1.07
CA VAL A 148 11.82 5.55 -2.08
C VAL A 148 11.90 7.01 -2.52
N VAL A 149 10.77 7.63 -2.87
CA VAL A 149 10.70 9.05 -3.28
C VAL A 149 11.34 9.95 -2.21
N ARG A 150 10.99 9.75 -0.94
CA ARG A 150 11.49 10.54 0.19
C ARG A 150 12.96 10.24 0.51
N GLN A 151 13.37 8.97 0.53
CA GLN A 151 14.75 8.58 0.80
C GLN A 151 15.74 9.24 -0.17
N TYR A 152 15.38 9.29 -1.46
CA TYR A 152 16.23 9.83 -2.51
C TYR A 152 15.88 11.28 -2.88
N LYS A 153 14.87 11.88 -2.21
CA LYS A 153 14.38 13.24 -2.50
C LYS A 153 14.05 13.43 -3.98
N ALA A 154 13.39 12.44 -4.56
CA ALA A 154 13.01 12.45 -5.96
C ALA A 154 12.13 13.66 -6.29
N LYS A 155 12.43 14.31 -7.43
CA LYS A 155 11.67 15.45 -7.96
C LYS A 155 11.71 15.42 -9.48
N GLY A 156 10.53 15.49 -10.10
CA GLY A 156 10.41 15.55 -11.54
C GLY A 156 9.06 15.08 -12.05
N PRO A 157 8.84 15.06 -13.37
CA PRO A 157 7.56 14.76 -13.97
C PRO A 157 6.98 13.39 -13.57
N VAL A 158 7.82 12.36 -13.45
CA VAL A 158 7.38 11.01 -13.05
C VAL A 158 6.92 11.03 -11.60
N THR A 159 7.72 11.62 -10.69
CA THR A 159 7.41 11.72 -9.26
C THR A 159 6.11 12.51 -9.03
N ASP A 160 5.93 13.62 -9.74
CA ASP A 160 4.75 14.48 -9.60
C ASP A 160 3.44 13.75 -9.96
N VAL A 161 3.47 12.87 -10.97
CA VAL A 161 2.30 12.09 -11.41
C VAL A 161 2.16 10.81 -10.60
N LEU A 162 3.26 10.22 -10.14
CA LEU A 162 3.29 8.92 -9.45
C LEU A 162 2.43 8.91 -8.19
N LEU A 163 2.62 9.86 -7.29
CA LEU A 163 1.91 9.88 -6.01
C LEU A 163 0.39 10.03 -6.17
N PRO A 164 -0.13 10.96 -7.02
CA PRO A 164 -1.56 11.02 -7.34
C PRO A 164 -2.12 9.76 -7.99
N VAL A 165 -1.37 9.10 -8.89
CA VAL A 165 -1.78 7.84 -9.52
C VAL A 165 -1.90 6.73 -8.48
N VAL A 166 -0.89 6.55 -7.63
CA VAL A 166 -0.91 5.52 -6.57
C VAL A 166 -2.07 5.72 -5.60
N ALA A 167 -2.37 6.96 -5.26
CA ALA A 167 -3.51 7.26 -4.38
C ALA A 167 -4.87 6.96 -5.03
N LEU A 168 -5.00 7.23 -6.34
CA LEU A 168 -6.20 6.86 -7.09
C LEU A 168 -6.34 5.35 -7.24
N ASP A 169 -5.24 4.62 -7.32
CA ASP A 169 -5.23 3.16 -7.40
C ASP A 169 -5.95 2.51 -6.23
N ASP A 170 -5.82 3.05 -5.03
CA ASP A 170 -6.49 2.51 -3.84
C ASP A 170 -8.02 2.64 -3.96
N ALA A 171 -8.51 3.81 -4.38
CA ALA A 171 -9.95 4.02 -4.56
C ALA A 171 -10.50 3.20 -5.73
N VAL A 172 -9.82 3.21 -6.87
CA VAL A 172 -10.23 2.43 -8.06
C VAL A 172 -10.13 0.94 -7.78
N GLY A 173 -9.05 0.50 -7.12
CA GLY A 173 -8.82 -0.89 -6.74
C GLY A 173 -9.93 -1.43 -5.84
N LEU A 174 -10.41 -0.67 -4.85
CA LEU A 174 -11.52 -1.07 -3.99
C LEU A 174 -12.83 -1.24 -4.78
N ILE A 175 -13.13 -0.32 -5.71
CA ILE A 175 -14.33 -0.41 -6.56
C ILE A 175 -14.24 -1.64 -7.47
N VAL A 176 -13.12 -1.82 -8.16
CA VAL A 176 -12.90 -2.96 -9.06
C VAL A 176 -12.95 -4.28 -8.28
N PHE A 177 -12.32 -4.35 -7.11
CA PHE A 177 -12.36 -5.53 -6.25
C PHE A 177 -13.79 -5.88 -5.82
N SER A 178 -14.57 -4.90 -5.42
CA SER A 178 -15.94 -5.17 -4.97
C SER A 178 -16.84 -5.66 -6.10
N ILE A 179 -16.66 -5.13 -7.33
CA ILE A 179 -17.36 -5.62 -8.50
C ILE A 179 -16.96 -7.07 -8.78
N SER A 180 -15.66 -7.37 -8.85
CA SER A 180 -15.14 -8.72 -9.11
C SER A 180 -15.53 -9.71 -8.02
N TYR A 181 -15.46 -9.29 -6.75
CA TYR A 181 -15.88 -10.09 -5.60
C TYR A 181 -17.36 -10.42 -5.65
N GLY A 182 -18.22 -9.44 -6.00
CA GLY A 182 -19.66 -9.67 -6.18
C GLY A 182 -19.97 -10.61 -7.34
N ILE A 183 -19.26 -10.47 -8.48
CA ILE A 183 -19.37 -11.40 -9.61
C ILE A 183 -18.95 -12.80 -9.18
N ALA A 184 -17.82 -12.95 -8.50
CA ALA A 184 -17.31 -14.22 -8.02
C ALA A 184 -18.30 -14.89 -7.03
N LYS A 185 -18.87 -14.13 -6.09
CA LYS A 185 -19.93 -14.61 -5.18
C LYS A 185 -21.18 -15.06 -5.94
N ALA A 186 -21.53 -14.39 -7.04
CA ALA A 186 -22.67 -14.80 -7.85
C ALA A 186 -22.46 -16.17 -8.54
N PHE A 187 -21.23 -16.47 -8.96
CA PHE A 187 -20.89 -17.79 -9.45
C PHE A 187 -21.00 -18.88 -8.37
N ILE A 188 -20.77 -18.54 -7.10
CA ILE A 188 -20.85 -19.48 -5.98
C ILE A 188 -22.30 -19.68 -5.53
N ASN A 189 -23.03 -18.57 -5.33
CA ASN A 189 -24.35 -18.56 -4.66
C ASN A 189 -25.54 -18.44 -5.62
N GLY A 190 -25.32 -18.22 -6.91
CA GLY A 190 -26.36 -18.05 -7.91
C GLY A 190 -27.20 -16.76 -7.81
N LYS A 191 -26.80 -15.79 -6.96
CA LYS A 191 -27.51 -14.51 -6.76
C LYS A 191 -26.55 -13.33 -6.75
N ILE A 192 -26.86 -12.26 -7.47
CA ILE A 192 -26.10 -10.99 -7.49
C ILE A 192 -26.86 -9.96 -6.65
N SER A 193 -26.20 -9.38 -5.65
CA SER A 193 -26.68 -8.19 -4.97
C SER A 193 -26.02 -6.96 -5.59
N ILE A 194 -26.76 -6.21 -6.40
CA ILE A 194 -26.27 -4.99 -7.05
C ILE A 194 -25.84 -3.94 -6.00
N ILE A 195 -26.52 -3.90 -4.86
CA ILE A 195 -26.23 -2.96 -3.77
C ILE A 195 -24.84 -3.23 -3.21
N SER A 196 -24.53 -4.47 -2.82
CA SER A 196 -23.24 -4.82 -2.22
C SER A 196 -22.07 -4.73 -3.23
N VAL A 197 -22.38 -4.89 -4.51
CA VAL A 197 -21.34 -4.88 -5.56
C VAL A 197 -20.96 -3.48 -6.02
N LEU A 198 -21.94 -2.57 -6.14
CA LEU A 198 -21.72 -1.23 -6.70
C LEU A 198 -21.89 -0.10 -5.69
N VAL A 199 -22.88 -0.20 -4.80
CA VAL A 199 -23.23 0.93 -3.92
C VAL A 199 -22.32 1.00 -2.71
N GLU A 200 -22.05 -0.11 -2.02
CA GLU A 200 -21.20 -0.13 -0.81
C GLU A 200 -19.79 0.40 -1.07
N PRO A 201 -19.06 0.00 -2.13
CA PRO A 201 -17.69 0.50 -2.36
C PRO A 201 -17.64 1.99 -2.72
N VAL A 202 -18.62 2.45 -3.51
CA VAL A 202 -18.70 3.88 -3.85
C VAL A 202 -19.01 4.69 -2.58
N LEU A 203 -19.93 4.20 -1.74
CA LEU A 203 -20.22 4.83 -0.44
C LEU A 203 -18.99 4.81 0.48
N GLU A 204 -18.23 3.70 0.55
CA GLU A 204 -16.99 3.62 1.32
C GLU A 204 -15.99 4.70 0.91
N VAL A 205 -15.75 4.86 -0.38
CA VAL A 205 -14.84 5.89 -0.92
C VAL A 205 -15.37 7.29 -0.59
N VAL A 206 -16.64 7.57 -0.90
CA VAL A 206 -17.24 8.91 -0.70
C VAL A 206 -17.25 9.28 0.78
N LEU A 207 -17.69 8.38 1.66
CA LEU A 207 -17.76 8.63 3.10
C LEU A 207 -16.37 8.80 3.71
N SER A 208 -15.37 8.02 3.26
CA SER A 208 -13.97 8.17 3.68
C SER A 208 -13.43 9.56 3.32
N LEU A 209 -13.69 10.02 2.10
CA LEU A 209 -13.27 11.36 1.67
C LEU A 209 -14.00 12.48 2.42
N ILE A 210 -15.31 12.35 2.65
CA ILE A 210 -16.10 13.32 3.44
C ILE A 210 -15.57 13.38 4.88
N LEU A 211 -15.38 12.23 5.52
CA LEU A 211 -14.85 12.18 6.89
C LEU A 211 -13.46 12.81 6.97
N GLY A 212 -12.57 12.46 6.03
CA GLY A 212 -11.22 13.02 5.96
C GLY A 212 -11.24 14.54 5.73
N PHE A 213 -12.17 15.04 4.89
CA PHE A 213 -12.38 16.47 4.68
C PHE A 213 -12.81 17.17 5.98
N VAL A 214 -13.84 16.67 6.65
CA VAL A 214 -14.37 17.26 7.89
C VAL A 214 -13.30 17.27 8.99
N VAL A 215 -12.67 16.13 9.24
CA VAL A 215 -11.62 16.03 10.27
C VAL A 215 -10.42 16.90 9.89
N GLY A 216 -10.04 16.97 8.61
CA GLY A 216 -8.97 17.84 8.12
C GLY A 216 -9.24 19.33 8.30
N ALA A 217 -10.47 19.75 8.04
CA ALA A 217 -10.90 21.15 8.28
C ALA A 217 -10.88 21.48 9.77
N ILE A 218 -11.40 20.59 10.62
CA ILE A 218 -11.36 20.74 12.09
C ILE A 218 -9.91 20.79 12.59
N PHE A 219 -9.06 19.89 12.12
CA PHE A 219 -7.63 19.86 12.45
C PHE A 219 -6.95 21.18 12.11
N THR A 220 -7.12 21.66 10.87
CA THR A 220 -6.53 22.91 10.42
C THR A 220 -7.02 24.12 11.22
N PHE A 221 -8.31 24.10 11.63
CA PHE A 221 -8.85 25.15 12.50
C PHE A 221 -8.17 25.15 13.87
N PHE A 222 -8.07 23.99 14.52
CA PHE A 222 -7.43 23.89 15.84
C PHE A 222 -5.92 24.20 15.82
N GLU A 223 -5.22 23.87 14.73
CA GLU A 223 -3.79 24.19 14.58
C GLU A 223 -3.48 25.68 14.67
N LYS A 224 -4.42 26.54 14.29
CA LYS A 224 -4.26 28.01 14.37
C LYS A 224 -4.16 28.52 15.81
N PHE A 225 -4.73 27.79 16.78
CA PHE A 225 -4.66 28.17 18.19
C PHE A 225 -3.30 27.89 18.84
N PHE A 226 -2.49 27.03 18.25
CA PHE A 226 -1.22 26.63 18.82
C PHE A 226 -0.05 27.26 18.07
N HIS A 227 0.82 27.96 18.79
CA HIS A 227 2.04 28.58 18.23
C HIS A 227 3.29 27.73 18.52
N SER A 228 3.24 26.87 19.54
CA SER A 228 4.35 26.00 19.90
C SER A 228 4.49 24.84 18.93
N ARG A 229 5.72 24.65 18.45
CA ARG A 229 6.08 23.58 17.49
C ARG A 229 5.78 22.17 18.00
N SER A 230 6.00 21.91 19.30
CA SER A 230 5.71 20.61 19.92
C SER A 230 4.22 20.38 20.11
N LYS A 231 3.44 21.43 20.44
CA LYS A 231 1.97 21.32 20.57
C LYS A 231 1.31 21.01 19.22
N ARG A 232 1.77 21.64 18.14
CA ARG A 232 1.30 21.36 16.77
C ARG A 232 1.60 19.93 16.36
N LEU A 233 2.82 19.44 16.63
CA LEU A 233 3.16 18.05 16.37
C LEU A 233 2.25 17.08 17.14
N ALA A 234 2.04 17.33 18.45
CA ALA A 234 1.15 16.52 19.26
C ALA A 234 -0.31 16.53 18.73
N MET A 235 -0.78 17.68 18.26
CA MET A 235 -2.10 17.82 17.64
C MET A 235 -2.20 16.99 16.36
N SER A 236 -1.20 17.06 15.48
CA SER A 236 -1.16 16.23 14.25
C SER A 236 -1.23 14.74 14.59
N VAL A 237 -0.46 14.30 15.58
CA VAL A 237 -0.47 12.90 16.05
C VAL A 237 -1.86 12.53 16.56
N ALA A 238 -2.47 13.38 17.41
CA ALA A 238 -3.80 13.12 17.97
C ALA A 238 -4.87 12.99 16.87
N PHE A 239 -4.87 13.89 15.87
CA PHE A 239 -5.85 13.87 14.79
C PHE A 239 -5.67 12.67 13.84
N VAL A 240 -4.42 12.29 13.51
CA VAL A 240 -4.19 11.07 12.71
C VAL A 240 -4.65 9.82 13.47
N LEU A 241 -4.30 9.69 14.75
CA LEU A 241 -4.75 8.56 15.58
C LEU A 241 -6.28 8.50 15.70
N ALA A 242 -6.92 9.66 15.95
CA ALA A 242 -8.39 9.75 16.02
C ALA A 242 -9.03 9.35 14.68
N THR A 243 -8.45 9.79 13.56
CA THR A 243 -8.94 9.46 12.22
C THR A 243 -8.85 7.96 11.95
N VAL A 244 -7.71 7.33 12.26
CA VAL A 244 -7.56 5.86 12.14
C VAL A 244 -8.57 5.15 13.02
N GLY A 245 -8.73 5.58 14.28
CA GLY A 245 -9.68 4.98 15.23
C GLY A 245 -11.14 5.08 14.75
N ILE A 246 -11.57 6.28 14.33
CA ILE A 246 -12.93 6.51 13.83
C ILE A 246 -13.18 5.70 12.54
N SER A 247 -12.21 5.65 11.63
CA SER A 247 -12.35 4.92 10.36
C SER A 247 -12.48 3.40 10.56
N LYS A 248 -11.93 2.88 11.65
CA LYS A 248 -12.06 1.45 12.01
C LYS A 248 -13.42 1.09 12.64
N LEU A 249 -14.23 2.07 12.98
CA LEU A 249 -15.60 1.81 13.43
C LEU A 249 -16.45 1.36 12.24
N SER A 250 -16.93 0.12 12.30
CA SER A 250 -17.86 -0.41 11.29
C SER A 250 -19.29 -0.13 11.73
N TYR A 251 -20.06 0.53 10.89
CA TYR A 251 -21.48 0.79 11.13
C TYR A 251 -22.31 -0.07 10.18
N THR A 252 -23.25 -0.81 10.74
CA THR A 252 -24.29 -1.47 9.97
C THR A 252 -25.52 -0.57 10.00
N LEU A 253 -25.89 0.04 8.87
CA LEU A 253 -27.14 0.78 8.78
C LEU A 253 -28.30 -0.20 8.61
N PRO A 254 -29.38 -0.06 9.38
CA PRO A 254 -30.58 -0.89 9.25
C PRO A 254 -31.42 -0.43 8.05
N ILE A 255 -30.83 -0.40 6.86
CA ILE A 255 -31.54 -0.15 5.61
C ILE A 255 -31.87 -1.51 5.00
N ALA A 256 -33.01 -1.59 4.30
CA ALA A 256 -33.50 -2.83 3.70
C ALA A 256 -32.38 -3.54 2.91
N GLY A 257 -31.87 -4.68 3.43
CA GLY A 257 -30.77 -5.43 2.84
C GLY A 257 -29.47 -5.47 3.65
N GLY A 258 -29.40 -4.78 4.82
CA GLY A 258 -28.21 -4.83 5.69
C GLY A 258 -26.97 -4.24 5.01
N ILE A 259 -26.99 -2.95 4.65
CA ILE A 259 -25.82 -2.27 4.07
C ILE A 259 -24.72 -2.17 5.14
N HIS A 260 -23.56 -2.75 4.87
CA HIS A 260 -22.36 -2.61 5.68
C HIS A 260 -21.57 -1.38 5.21
N LEU A 261 -21.53 -0.34 6.05
CA LEU A 261 -20.68 0.81 5.78
C LEU A 261 -19.31 0.57 6.42
N ALA A 262 -18.30 0.43 5.58
CA ALA A 262 -16.90 0.51 5.97
C ALA A 262 -16.37 1.91 5.63
N ILE A 263 -15.37 2.37 6.40
CA ILE A 263 -14.62 3.60 6.11
C ILE A 263 -13.16 3.21 5.97
N SER A 264 -12.56 3.55 4.85
CA SER A 264 -11.13 3.27 4.60
C SER A 264 -10.24 4.21 5.40
N PRO A 265 -9.47 3.72 6.39
CA PRO A 265 -8.53 4.56 7.15
C PRO A 265 -7.51 5.25 6.25
N LEU A 266 -7.06 4.56 5.19
CA LEU A 266 -6.08 5.06 4.24
C LEU A 266 -6.62 6.28 3.48
N LEU A 267 -7.80 6.17 2.85
CA LEU A 267 -8.42 7.27 2.11
C LEU A 267 -8.77 8.45 3.02
N THR A 268 -9.24 8.16 4.23
CA THR A 268 -9.62 9.20 5.22
C THR A 268 -8.40 9.98 5.68
N CYS A 269 -7.30 9.31 6.06
CA CYS A 269 -6.04 9.97 6.46
C CYS A 269 -5.38 10.71 5.30
N MET A 270 -5.48 10.18 4.08
CA MET A 270 -4.99 10.85 2.88
C MET A 270 -5.75 12.15 2.61
N MET A 271 -7.08 12.12 2.70
CA MET A 271 -7.90 13.33 2.53
C MET A 271 -7.65 14.35 3.65
N LEU A 272 -7.48 13.90 4.89
CA LEU A 272 -7.06 14.74 6.03
C LEU A 272 -5.76 15.49 5.70
N GLY A 273 -4.73 14.79 5.18
CA GLY A 273 -3.47 15.37 4.75
C GLY A 273 -3.64 16.36 3.59
N THR A 274 -4.49 16.02 2.63
CA THR A 274 -4.81 16.89 1.47
C THR A 274 -5.45 18.20 1.91
N ILE A 275 -6.43 18.16 2.83
CA ILE A 275 -7.06 19.37 3.36
C ILE A 275 -6.05 20.20 4.16
N PHE A 276 -5.27 19.54 5.01
CA PHE A 276 -4.26 20.21 5.81
C PHE A 276 -3.23 20.96 4.96
N CYS A 277 -2.67 20.34 3.92
CA CYS A 277 -1.64 21.00 3.09
C CYS A 277 -2.17 22.17 2.26
N ASN A 278 -3.48 22.20 1.98
CA ASN A 278 -4.10 23.25 1.19
C ASN A 278 -4.74 24.39 2.00
N MET A 279 -5.01 24.16 3.30
CA MET A 279 -5.62 25.13 4.19
C MET A 279 -4.67 25.68 5.27
N CYS A 280 -3.45 25.12 5.38
CA CYS A 280 -2.46 25.48 6.39
C CYS A 280 -1.14 25.94 5.77
N ASP A 281 -0.78 27.22 5.96
CA ASP A 281 0.40 27.86 5.36
C ASP A 281 1.74 27.27 5.87
N PHE A 282 1.76 26.68 7.07
CA PHE A 282 2.95 26.08 7.67
C PHE A 282 3.01 24.55 7.56
N SER A 283 2.18 23.96 6.70
CA SER A 283 2.08 22.50 6.53
C SER A 283 3.43 21.83 6.22
N GLU A 284 4.29 22.44 5.40
CA GLU A 284 5.62 21.89 5.06
C GLU A 284 6.54 21.75 6.30
N ASN A 285 6.62 22.82 7.10
CA ASN A 285 7.45 22.82 8.31
C ASN A 285 6.98 21.80 9.36
N LEU A 286 5.66 21.57 9.44
CA LEU A 286 5.08 20.60 10.36
C LEU A 286 5.32 19.18 9.85
N MET A 287 5.18 18.98 8.53
CA MET A 287 5.43 17.70 7.88
C MET A 287 6.87 17.22 8.07
N ASP A 288 7.88 18.09 7.87
CA ASP A 288 9.30 17.78 8.12
C ASP A 288 9.57 17.26 9.55
N ARG A 289 8.78 17.71 10.52
CA ARG A 289 8.89 17.27 11.93
C ARG A 289 8.17 15.96 12.15
N LEU A 290 6.99 15.85 11.59
CA LEU A 290 6.19 14.62 11.66
C LEU A 290 6.96 13.46 11.05
N ASP A 291 7.61 13.66 9.90
CA ASP A 291 8.45 12.65 9.25
C ASP A 291 9.60 12.15 10.13
N ARG A 292 10.23 13.06 10.89
CA ARG A 292 11.28 12.66 11.84
C ARG A 292 10.72 11.88 13.02
N TRP A 293 9.54 12.22 13.48
CA TRP A 293 8.88 11.56 14.60
C TRP A 293 8.33 10.18 14.20
N THR A 294 7.79 10.06 13.00
CA THR A 294 7.20 8.81 12.48
C THR A 294 8.24 7.81 11.96
N ALA A 295 9.51 8.22 11.79
CA ALA A 295 10.56 7.35 11.25
C ALA A 295 10.68 5.98 11.95
N PRO A 296 10.63 5.87 13.30
CA PRO A 296 10.63 4.55 13.96
C PRO A 296 9.38 3.73 13.67
N LEU A 297 8.22 4.37 13.53
CA LEU A 297 6.96 3.69 13.18
C LEU A 297 7.03 3.08 11.78
N PHE A 298 7.64 3.78 10.83
CA PHE A 298 7.82 3.27 9.46
C PHE A 298 8.79 2.09 9.42
N ILE A 299 9.87 2.13 10.21
CA ILE A 299 10.77 0.96 10.35
C ILE A 299 9.99 -0.23 10.88
N LEU A 300 9.24 -0.04 11.98
CA LEU A 300 8.42 -1.11 12.57
C LEU A 300 7.38 -1.64 11.58
N PHE A 301 6.69 -0.77 10.86
CA PHE A 301 5.71 -1.16 9.85
C PHE A 301 6.30 -2.15 8.83
N PHE A 302 7.42 -1.79 8.19
CA PHE A 302 8.04 -2.65 7.19
C PHE A 302 8.69 -3.90 7.78
N VAL A 303 9.21 -3.84 9.00
CA VAL A 303 9.75 -5.03 9.68
C VAL A 303 8.62 -5.97 10.08
N ILE A 304 7.50 -5.48 10.61
CA ILE A 304 6.32 -6.30 10.90
C ILE A 304 5.77 -6.92 9.62
N SER A 305 5.60 -6.11 8.56
CA SER A 305 5.17 -6.62 7.24
C SER A 305 6.08 -7.73 6.73
N GLY A 306 7.40 -7.59 6.91
CA GLY A 306 8.34 -8.65 6.57
C GLY A 306 8.20 -9.91 7.43
N ALA A 307 7.87 -9.77 8.72
CA ALA A 307 7.64 -10.90 9.64
C ALA A 307 6.32 -11.63 9.37
N GLU A 308 5.33 -10.96 8.79
CA GLU A 308 4.04 -11.52 8.38
C GLU A 308 4.14 -12.43 7.15
N PHE A 309 5.28 -12.44 6.45
CA PHE A 309 5.45 -13.30 5.28
C PHE A 309 5.52 -14.78 5.64
N GLU A 310 4.58 -15.53 5.15
CA GLU A 310 4.46 -16.97 5.35
C GLU A 310 5.31 -17.74 4.31
N LEU A 311 6.54 -18.09 4.70
CA LEU A 311 7.48 -18.79 3.81
C LEU A 311 7.06 -20.22 3.48
N SER A 312 6.14 -20.82 4.24
CA SER A 312 5.60 -22.17 3.98
C SER A 312 4.90 -22.28 2.63
N ILE A 313 4.36 -21.17 2.11
CA ILE A 313 3.69 -21.09 0.82
C ILE A 313 4.62 -21.52 -0.33
N LEU A 314 5.93 -21.30 -0.19
CA LEU A 314 6.94 -21.71 -1.18
C LEU A 314 7.02 -23.23 -1.37
N GLY A 315 6.51 -24.01 -0.42
CA GLY A 315 6.42 -25.48 -0.54
C GLY A 315 5.35 -25.99 -1.49
N ASN A 316 4.35 -25.15 -1.87
CA ASN A 316 3.28 -25.54 -2.80
C ASN A 316 3.60 -25.09 -4.23
N ILE A 317 4.12 -26.01 -5.03
CA ILE A 317 4.56 -25.72 -6.40
C ILE A 317 3.43 -25.16 -7.31
N THR A 318 2.18 -25.57 -7.09
CA THR A 318 1.04 -25.07 -7.86
C THR A 318 0.81 -23.59 -7.57
N ILE A 319 0.81 -23.20 -6.29
CA ILE A 319 0.66 -21.80 -5.87
C ILE A 319 1.82 -20.96 -6.39
N VAL A 320 3.05 -21.48 -6.33
CA VAL A 320 4.25 -20.78 -6.83
C VAL A 320 4.14 -20.54 -8.34
N ILE A 321 3.73 -21.54 -9.15
CA ILE A 321 3.57 -21.38 -10.60
C ILE A 321 2.50 -20.33 -10.92
N ILE A 322 1.31 -20.44 -10.30
CA ILE A 322 0.22 -19.48 -10.51
C ILE A 322 0.65 -18.08 -10.04
N GLY A 323 1.34 -18.00 -8.90
CA GLY A 323 1.87 -16.75 -8.36
C GLY A 323 2.89 -16.10 -9.30
N VAL A 324 3.79 -16.86 -9.91
CA VAL A 324 4.73 -16.34 -10.90
C VAL A 324 4.00 -15.81 -12.15
N ILE A 325 2.99 -16.53 -12.63
CA ILE A 325 2.15 -16.06 -13.76
C ILE A 325 1.46 -14.76 -13.37
N TYR A 326 0.84 -14.71 -12.18
CA TYR A 326 0.19 -13.52 -11.65
C TYR A 326 1.16 -12.33 -11.59
N ILE A 327 2.37 -12.52 -11.04
CA ILE A 327 3.40 -11.48 -10.94
C ILE A 327 3.77 -10.94 -12.32
N LEU A 328 4.10 -11.81 -13.27
CA LEU A 328 4.54 -11.40 -14.60
C LEU A 328 3.44 -10.68 -15.38
N VAL A 329 2.22 -11.21 -15.35
CA VAL A 329 1.08 -10.61 -16.07
C VAL A 329 0.67 -9.28 -15.44
N ARG A 330 0.68 -9.18 -14.10
CA ARG A 330 0.41 -7.92 -13.41
C ARG A 330 1.47 -6.86 -13.73
N CYS A 331 2.77 -7.20 -13.70
CA CYS A 331 3.83 -6.29 -14.12
C CYS A 331 3.62 -5.79 -15.55
N LEU A 332 3.26 -6.70 -16.47
CA LEU A 332 2.94 -6.34 -17.84
C LEU A 332 1.73 -5.42 -17.91
N GLY A 333 0.66 -5.72 -17.17
CA GLY A 333 -0.57 -4.93 -17.11
C GLY A 333 -0.31 -3.51 -16.59
N LYS A 334 0.39 -3.37 -15.46
CA LYS A 334 0.78 -2.08 -14.89
C LYS A 334 1.65 -1.27 -15.85
N TYR A 335 2.65 -1.90 -16.46
CA TYR A 335 3.54 -1.24 -17.41
C TYR A 335 2.80 -0.79 -18.68
N LEU A 336 2.08 -1.69 -19.34
CA LEU A 336 1.36 -1.38 -20.56
C LEU A 336 0.20 -0.43 -20.32
N GLY A 337 -0.58 -0.63 -19.25
CA GLY A 337 -1.69 0.22 -18.87
C GLY A 337 -1.26 1.66 -18.62
N ALA A 338 -0.20 1.86 -17.82
CA ALA A 338 0.38 3.17 -17.59
C ALA A 338 0.98 3.79 -18.85
N ARG A 339 1.67 3.00 -19.68
CA ARG A 339 2.26 3.47 -20.94
C ARG A 339 1.21 3.93 -21.94
N ILE A 340 0.19 3.11 -22.19
CA ILE A 340 -0.88 3.42 -23.15
C ILE A 340 -1.64 4.68 -22.68
N SER A 341 -2.08 4.72 -21.44
CA SER A 341 -2.82 5.86 -20.89
C SER A 341 -1.99 7.14 -20.87
N SER A 342 -0.69 7.04 -20.54
CA SER A 342 0.21 8.19 -20.61
C SER A 342 0.39 8.73 -22.03
N GLN A 343 0.42 7.85 -23.04
CA GLN A 343 0.43 8.26 -24.45
C GLN A 343 -0.89 8.93 -24.87
N MET A 344 -2.04 8.40 -24.40
CA MET A 344 -3.36 8.99 -24.70
C MET A 344 -3.48 10.44 -24.21
N VAL A 345 -2.88 10.75 -23.06
CA VAL A 345 -2.90 12.11 -22.49
C VAL A 345 -1.66 12.94 -22.87
N LYS A 346 -0.83 12.44 -23.80
CA LYS A 346 0.38 13.13 -24.31
C LYS A 346 1.34 13.55 -23.19
N SER A 347 1.62 12.62 -22.26
CA SER A 347 2.52 12.82 -21.14
C SER A 347 3.98 13.00 -21.57
N ASP A 348 4.81 13.47 -20.63
CA ASP A 348 6.26 13.54 -20.80
C ASP A 348 6.83 12.13 -21.14
N PRO A 349 7.84 12.03 -22.02
CA PRO A 349 8.46 10.77 -22.42
C PRO A 349 8.95 9.93 -21.24
N ASN A 350 9.43 10.54 -20.15
CA ASN A 350 9.85 9.84 -18.96
C ASN A 350 8.67 9.20 -18.22
N ILE A 351 7.52 9.87 -18.15
CA ILE A 351 6.29 9.30 -17.59
C ILE A 351 5.87 8.08 -18.41
N ILE A 352 5.81 8.19 -19.74
CA ILE A 352 5.43 7.10 -20.64
C ILE A 352 6.33 5.87 -20.44
N LYS A 353 7.63 6.08 -20.17
CA LYS A 353 8.63 5.01 -20.11
C LYS A 353 8.78 4.40 -18.72
N TYR A 354 8.69 5.19 -17.66
CA TYR A 354 9.11 4.76 -16.34
C TYR A 354 7.99 4.66 -15.31
N LEU A 355 6.87 5.40 -15.46
CA LEU A 355 5.79 5.40 -14.48
C LEU A 355 5.24 3.99 -14.19
N GLY A 356 4.99 3.18 -15.23
CA GLY A 356 4.40 1.86 -15.05
C GLY A 356 5.25 0.91 -14.18
N ILE A 357 6.58 1.06 -14.24
CA ILE A 357 7.49 0.24 -13.43
C ILE A 357 7.43 0.66 -11.94
N THR A 358 7.23 1.94 -11.66
CA THR A 358 7.11 2.44 -10.29
C THR A 358 5.80 2.06 -9.61
N LEU A 359 4.84 1.51 -10.35
CA LEU A 359 3.56 0.98 -9.85
C LEU A 359 3.59 -0.53 -9.51
N PHE A 360 4.73 -1.19 -9.61
CA PHE A 360 4.86 -2.62 -9.30
C PHE A 360 4.71 -2.97 -7.81
N PRO A 361 5.18 -2.14 -6.84
CA PRO A 361 4.99 -2.46 -5.42
C PRO A 361 3.53 -2.77 -5.08
N GLN A 362 3.30 -3.81 -4.29
CA GLN A 362 1.96 -4.26 -3.87
C GLN A 362 2.06 -4.72 -2.41
N ALA A 363 1.14 -4.27 -1.54
CA ALA A 363 1.16 -4.57 -0.11
C ALA A 363 -0.24 -4.48 0.53
N GLY A 364 -0.37 -3.77 1.63
CA GLY A 364 -1.49 -3.73 2.56
C GLY A 364 -2.90 -3.78 1.97
N VAL A 365 -3.22 -2.95 0.95
CA VAL A 365 -4.55 -2.95 0.33
C VAL A 365 -4.83 -4.29 -0.35
N ALA A 366 -3.85 -4.86 -1.07
CA ALA A 366 -3.99 -6.18 -1.69
C ALA A 366 -4.18 -7.29 -0.66
N LEU A 367 -3.46 -7.22 0.47
CA LEU A 367 -3.62 -8.16 1.58
C LEU A 367 -5.00 -8.03 2.22
N GLY A 368 -5.49 -6.80 2.42
CA GLY A 368 -6.85 -6.55 2.91
C GLY A 368 -7.93 -7.16 2.01
N MET A 369 -7.79 -7.00 0.69
CA MET A 369 -8.67 -7.63 -0.30
C MET A 369 -8.59 -9.17 -0.24
N ALA A 370 -7.39 -9.72 -0.09
CA ALA A 370 -7.17 -11.16 0.01
C ALA A 370 -7.77 -11.75 1.30
N ILE A 371 -7.69 -11.04 2.43
CA ILE A 371 -8.33 -11.42 3.68
C ILE A 371 -9.87 -11.44 3.51
N LYS A 372 -10.44 -10.42 2.85
CA LYS A 372 -11.88 -10.38 2.57
C LYS A 372 -12.32 -11.52 1.64
N ALA A 373 -11.45 -11.97 0.75
CA ALA A 373 -11.73 -13.12 -0.11
C ALA A 373 -11.89 -14.43 0.68
N LYS A 374 -11.32 -14.56 1.91
CA LYS A 374 -11.53 -15.73 2.78
C LYS A 374 -12.99 -15.95 3.19
N GLU A 375 -13.84 -14.91 3.08
CA GLU A 375 -15.27 -15.03 3.35
C GLU A 375 -16.06 -15.65 2.17
N MET A 376 -15.42 -16.02 1.09
CA MET A 376 -16.11 -16.54 -0.12
C MET A 376 -16.52 -18.00 -0.01
N GLY A 377 -15.86 -18.78 0.85
CA GLY A 377 -16.12 -20.20 1.03
C GLY A 377 -15.47 -21.10 -0.04
N THR A 378 -16.00 -22.31 -0.17
CA THR A 378 -15.41 -23.39 -0.98
C THR A 378 -16.20 -23.65 -2.27
N VAL A 379 -15.51 -23.96 -3.35
CA VAL A 379 -16.07 -24.45 -4.62
C VAL A 379 -15.40 -25.78 -4.97
N ASN A 380 -16.19 -26.83 -5.21
CA ASN A 380 -15.72 -28.18 -5.51
C ASN A 380 -14.68 -28.70 -4.49
N GLY A 381 -14.84 -28.36 -3.20
CA GLY A 381 -13.91 -28.76 -2.13
C GLY A 381 -12.64 -27.91 -2.02
N THR A 382 -12.48 -26.89 -2.86
CA THR A 382 -11.33 -25.96 -2.85
C THR A 382 -11.71 -24.65 -2.21
N ASP A 383 -10.96 -24.21 -1.20
CA ASP A 383 -11.16 -22.91 -0.56
C ASP A 383 -10.63 -21.78 -1.45
N ILE A 384 -11.56 -20.94 -1.92
CA ILE A 384 -11.27 -19.82 -2.82
C ILE A 384 -10.43 -18.78 -2.11
N GLY A 385 -10.81 -18.45 -0.89
CA GLY A 385 -10.14 -17.42 -0.11
C GLY A 385 -8.71 -17.79 0.23
N GLU A 386 -8.45 -19.06 0.53
CA GLU A 386 -7.10 -19.55 0.81
C GLU A 386 -6.21 -19.45 -0.43
N ILE A 387 -6.71 -19.85 -1.62
CA ILE A 387 -5.94 -19.69 -2.87
C ILE A 387 -5.62 -18.23 -3.15
N VAL A 388 -6.62 -17.34 -3.06
CA VAL A 388 -6.43 -15.90 -3.31
C VAL A 388 -5.42 -15.33 -2.31
N ALA A 389 -5.55 -15.66 -1.03
CA ALA A 389 -4.63 -15.19 0.02
C ALA A 389 -3.20 -15.66 -0.24
N ASN A 390 -3.01 -16.95 -0.53
CA ASN A 390 -1.68 -17.54 -0.71
C ASN A 390 -0.98 -16.99 -1.96
N ILE A 391 -1.68 -16.84 -3.09
CA ILE A 391 -1.10 -16.25 -4.30
C ILE A 391 -0.78 -14.77 -4.08
N THR A 392 -1.67 -14.03 -3.42
CA THR A 392 -1.44 -12.61 -3.11
C THR A 392 -0.26 -12.44 -2.17
N LEU A 393 -0.17 -13.24 -1.09
CA LEU A 393 0.95 -13.21 -0.14
C LEU A 393 2.29 -13.51 -0.84
N PHE A 394 2.32 -14.55 -1.68
CA PHE A 394 3.50 -14.86 -2.47
C PHE A 394 3.93 -13.70 -3.39
N ALA A 395 2.96 -13.09 -4.08
CA ALA A 395 3.24 -11.96 -4.96
C ALA A 395 3.71 -10.72 -4.18
N VAL A 396 3.05 -10.41 -3.06
CA VAL A 396 3.42 -9.28 -2.19
C VAL A 396 4.85 -9.45 -1.68
N LEU A 397 5.25 -10.65 -1.24
CA LEU A 397 6.64 -10.92 -0.82
C LEU A 397 7.64 -10.49 -1.90
N ILE A 398 7.42 -10.91 -3.14
CA ILE A 398 8.31 -10.57 -4.26
C ILE A 398 8.27 -9.07 -4.57
N TYR A 399 7.08 -8.48 -4.62
CA TYR A 399 6.91 -7.06 -4.94
C TYR A 399 7.48 -6.13 -3.87
N GLU A 400 7.34 -6.47 -2.61
CA GLU A 400 7.90 -5.68 -1.50
C GLU A 400 9.43 -5.73 -1.49
N LEU A 401 10.03 -6.87 -1.86
CA LEU A 401 11.49 -7.01 -1.94
C LEU A 401 12.07 -6.31 -3.18
N VAL A 402 11.45 -6.51 -4.35
CA VAL A 402 11.99 -6.07 -5.66
C VAL A 402 11.44 -4.71 -6.07
N GLY A 403 10.20 -4.40 -5.73
CA GLY A 403 9.48 -3.19 -6.16
C GLY A 403 10.18 -1.88 -5.80
N PRO A 404 10.61 -1.66 -4.55
CA PRO A 404 11.34 -0.45 -4.17
C PRO A 404 12.65 -0.26 -4.94
N MET A 405 13.33 -1.36 -5.26
CA MET A 405 14.55 -1.33 -6.07
C MET A 405 14.25 -0.92 -7.52
N LEU A 406 13.19 -1.47 -8.12
CA LEU A 406 12.76 -1.12 -9.47
C LEU A 406 12.28 0.33 -9.54
N THR A 407 11.54 0.81 -8.54
CA THR A 407 11.13 2.21 -8.41
C THR A 407 12.36 3.12 -8.37
N LYS A 408 13.37 2.81 -7.54
CA LYS A 408 14.62 3.56 -7.51
C LYS A 408 15.31 3.60 -8.87
N ILE A 409 15.48 2.45 -9.54
CA ILE A 409 16.14 2.36 -10.84
C ILE A 409 15.38 3.20 -11.88
N SER A 410 14.06 3.17 -11.85
CA SER A 410 13.22 3.95 -12.77
C SER A 410 13.38 5.44 -12.58
N LEU A 411 13.33 5.92 -11.33
CA LEU A 411 13.52 7.34 -11.01
C LEU A 411 14.96 7.82 -11.31
N LEU A 412 15.95 6.95 -11.11
CA LEU A 412 17.35 7.22 -11.48
C LEU A 412 17.48 7.40 -13.00
N LYS A 413 16.88 6.49 -13.79
CA LYS A 413 16.91 6.55 -15.26
C LYS A 413 16.09 7.70 -15.82
N ALA A 414 15.05 8.15 -15.09
CA ALA A 414 14.29 9.36 -15.40
C ALA A 414 15.06 10.65 -15.09
N GLY A 415 16.21 10.56 -14.37
CA GLY A 415 16.97 11.74 -13.94
C GLY A 415 16.35 12.50 -12.76
N GLU A 416 15.46 11.86 -12.01
CA GLU A 416 14.72 12.50 -10.91
C GLU A 416 15.34 12.28 -9.53
N ILE A 417 16.37 11.43 -9.43
CA ILE A 417 17.14 11.17 -8.21
C ILE A 417 18.63 11.19 -8.46
N ASP A 418 19.39 11.60 -7.43
CA ASP A 418 20.84 11.51 -7.44
C ASP A 418 21.29 10.06 -7.15
N PRO A 419 22.20 9.47 -7.96
CA PRO A 419 22.76 8.14 -7.74
C PRO A 419 23.34 7.91 -6.35
N GLU A 420 23.94 8.94 -5.75
CA GLU A 420 24.57 8.87 -4.42
C GLU A 420 23.58 9.01 -3.26
N GLY A 421 22.31 9.35 -3.53
CA GLY A 421 21.28 9.61 -2.53
C GLY A 421 21.48 10.94 -1.80
N ALA A 422 20.54 11.26 -0.90
CA ALA A 422 20.66 12.47 -0.08
C ALA A 422 21.81 12.35 0.92
N VAL A 423 22.93 12.97 0.60
CA VAL A 423 24.09 13.06 1.51
C VAL A 423 23.66 13.87 2.73
N SER A 424 23.79 13.32 3.95
CA SER A 424 23.53 14.06 5.17
C SER A 424 24.42 15.30 5.23
N ALA A 425 23.92 16.39 5.83
CA ALA A 425 24.68 17.65 5.96
C ALA A 425 26.09 17.45 6.60
N ARG A 426 26.25 16.37 7.40
CA ARG A 426 27.50 15.97 8.03
C ARG A 426 28.49 15.37 7.03
N GLN A 427 28.03 14.56 6.08
CA GLN A 427 28.87 13.98 5.03
C GLN A 427 29.25 14.98 3.95
N LYS A 428 28.47 16.06 3.73
CA LYS A 428 28.86 17.18 2.87
C LYS A 428 30.06 17.94 3.44
N LYS A 429 30.15 18.10 4.76
CA LYS A 429 31.30 18.75 5.42
C LYS A 429 32.59 17.90 5.33
N GLU A 430 32.45 16.55 5.41
CA GLU A 430 33.61 15.64 5.31
C GLU A 430 34.16 15.52 3.89
N LYS A 431 33.35 15.79 2.86
CA LYS A 431 33.82 15.80 1.44
C LYS A 431 34.38 17.18 0.99
N GLN A 432 34.27 18.22 1.82
CA GLN A 432 34.77 19.57 1.55
C GLN A 432 36.08 19.90 2.33
N VAL A 433 36.54 18.96 3.17
CA VAL A 433 37.86 18.96 3.83
C VAL A 433 38.72 17.88 3.19
#